data_6966dd3d5b4624c03f252ee89fea32f2
#
_entry.id   6966dd3d5b4624c03f252ee89fea32f2
#
_cell.length_a   1.000
_cell.length_b   1.000
_cell.length_c   1.000
_cell.angle_alpha   90.00
_cell.angle_beta   90.00
_cell.angle_gamma   90.00
#
_symmetry.space_group_name_H-M   'P 1'
#
loop_
_entity.id
_entity.type
_entity.pdbx_description
1 polymer ?
#
loop_
_entity_poly.entity_id
_entity_poly.type
_entity_poly.pdbx_seq_one_letter_code
_entity_poly.pdbx_strand_id
1 'polypeptide(L)'
;GVAQSDWQYHAVNGSSKWEGKQYKGLRAVFSVHNEPFQIWARKKAKIKDFAGLKGKVVNIGNPGSGQRGTMEELMKAKGVDNSFFKSITELTSSEQVKALCDGKIDAFGYSVGFPNGAMEQAATCAAKASPINLTGPEVKALISGADYYAQAVIPKGTYTGQKKDATTFGVKATVVTSNMVEADLV
;
A
#
# COMPACT_ATOMS: atom_id res chain seq x y z
N GLY A 1 -13.50 12.92 -7.69
CA GLY A 1 -12.63 12.44 -6.60
C GLY A 1 -11.37 11.77 -7.12
N VAL A 2 -10.54 11.25 -6.20
CA VAL A 2 -9.36 10.44 -6.55
C VAL A 2 -9.49 9.07 -5.89
N ALA A 3 -9.23 8.00 -6.65
CA ALA A 3 -9.32 6.63 -6.18
C ALA A 3 -8.18 5.78 -6.75
N GLN A 4 -7.73 4.79 -5.98
CA GLN A 4 -6.77 3.79 -6.43
C GLN A 4 -7.39 2.87 -7.49
N SER A 5 -6.60 2.40 -8.46
CA SER A 5 -7.08 1.57 -9.58
C SER A 5 -7.69 0.23 -9.13
N ASP A 6 -7.18 -0.40 -8.07
CA ASP A 6 -7.75 -1.61 -7.48
C ASP A 6 -9.15 -1.36 -6.91
N TRP A 7 -9.34 -0.24 -6.19
CA TRP A 7 -10.65 0.12 -5.66
C TRP A 7 -11.67 0.45 -6.75
N GLN A 8 -11.25 1.07 -7.85
CA GLN A 8 -12.10 1.31 -9.02
C GLN A 8 -12.60 -0.01 -9.60
N TYR A 9 -11.68 -0.96 -9.80
CA TYR A 9 -12.01 -2.29 -10.30
C TYR A 9 -13.03 -2.99 -9.40
N HIS A 10 -12.76 -3.05 -8.10
CA HIS A 10 -13.64 -3.70 -7.14
C HIS A 10 -15.02 -3.03 -7.05
N ALA A 11 -15.08 -1.70 -7.09
CA ALA A 11 -16.35 -0.97 -7.07
C ALA A 11 -17.19 -1.27 -8.31
N VAL A 12 -16.58 -1.26 -9.50
CA VAL A 12 -17.29 -1.50 -10.77
C VAL A 12 -17.74 -2.96 -10.90
N ASN A 13 -16.92 -3.90 -10.42
CA ASN A 13 -17.20 -5.35 -10.55
C ASN A 13 -17.96 -5.94 -9.34
N GLY A 14 -18.16 -5.18 -8.27
CA GLY A 14 -18.84 -5.68 -7.07
C GLY A 14 -18.05 -6.78 -6.37
N SER A 15 -16.73 -6.67 -6.32
CA SER A 15 -15.84 -7.63 -5.67
C SER A 15 -15.18 -7.07 -4.42
N SER A 16 -14.50 -7.91 -3.61
CA SER A 16 -13.92 -7.53 -2.34
C SER A 16 -14.97 -6.88 -1.43
N LYS A 17 -14.68 -5.78 -0.75
CA LYS A 17 -15.66 -5.10 0.12
C LYS A 17 -16.86 -4.46 -0.61
N TRP A 18 -16.87 -4.50 -1.94
CA TRP A 18 -17.99 -4.04 -2.78
C TRP A 18 -18.93 -5.17 -3.18
N GLU A 19 -18.76 -6.38 -2.64
CA GLU A 19 -19.67 -7.49 -2.89
C GLU A 19 -21.11 -7.10 -2.52
N GLY A 20 -22.02 -7.28 -3.46
CA GLY A 20 -23.41 -6.84 -3.34
C GLY A 20 -23.65 -5.32 -3.41
N LYS A 21 -22.58 -4.51 -3.67
CA LYS A 21 -22.66 -3.06 -3.74
C LYS A 21 -21.97 -2.50 -5.00
N GLN A 22 -22.15 -3.20 -6.11
CA GLN A 22 -21.56 -2.83 -7.39
C GLN A 22 -21.96 -1.41 -7.81
N TYR A 23 -20.96 -0.59 -8.24
CA TYR A 23 -21.18 0.76 -8.72
C TYR A 23 -20.69 0.93 -10.16
N LYS A 24 -21.56 0.62 -11.13
CA LYS A 24 -21.26 0.72 -12.57
C LYS A 24 -21.18 2.16 -13.10
N GLY A 25 -21.61 3.12 -12.32
CA GLY A 25 -21.59 4.54 -12.68
C GLY A 25 -20.22 5.20 -12.57
N LEU A 26 -19.20 4.52 -12.02
CA LEU A 26 -17.86 5.08 -11.89
C LEU A 26 -17.21 5.29 -13.27
N ARG A 27 -16.53 6.41 -13.44
CA ARG A 27 -15.77 6.76 -14.65
C ARG A 27 -14.38 7.22 -14.27
N ALA A 28 -13.37 6.62 -14.88
CA ALA A 28 -11.99 7.12 -14.82
C ALA A 28 -11.81 8.27 -15.80
N VAL A 29 -11.20 9.35 -15.35
CA VAL A 29 -10.90 10.52 -16.19
C VAL A 29 -9.44 10.46 -16.65
N PHE A 30 -8.49 10.51 -15.73
CA PHE A 30 -7.06 10.32 -16.02
C PHE A 30 -6.30 9.86 -14.77
N SER A 31 -5.16 9.20 -15.00
CA SER A 31 -4.24 8.80 -13.92
C SER A 31 -3.33 9.97 -13.56
N VAL A 32 -3.18 10.24 -12.27
CA VAL A 32 -2.33 11.33 -11.73
C VAL A 32 -0.89 10.86 -11.58
N HIS A 33 -0.68 9.77 -10.85
CA HIS A 33 0.64 9.18 -10.61
C HIS A 33 0.55 7.71 -10.19
N ASN A 34 1.69 7.03 -10.19
CA ASN A 34 1.81 5.69 -9.63
C ASN A 34 1.90 5.76 -8.10
N GLU A 35 1.25 4.81 -7.44
CA GLU A 35 1.30 4.61 -5.99
C GLU A 35 1.83 3.21 -5.67
N PRO A 36 3.16 3.04 -5.58
CA PRO A 36 3.73 1.78 -5.10
C PRO A 36 3.22 1.47 -3.70
N PHE A 37 2.82 0.22 -3.48
CA PHE A 37 2.56 -0.28 -2.14
C PHE A 37 3.89 -0.53 -1.44
N GLN A 38 4.15 0.20 -0.39
CA GLN A 38 5.42 0.19 0.34
C GLN A 38 5.20 -0.39 1.73
N ILE A 39 6.01 -1.35 2.13
CA ILE A 39 6.11 -1.73 3.54
C ILE A 39 7.41 -1.16 4.10
N TRP A 40 7.25 -0.31 5.10
CA TRP A 40 8.35 0.34 5.80
C TRP A 40 8.61 -0.32 7.13
N ALA A 41 9.84 -0.71 7.38
CA ALA A 41 10.25 -1.39 8.60
C ALA A 41 11.35 -0.64 9.34
N ARG A 42 11.23 -0.53 10.66
CA ARG A 42 12.28 0.07 11.50
C ARG A 42 13.55 -0.79 11.47
N LYS A 43 14.69 -0.16 11.44
CA LYS A 43 16.01 -0.83 11.33
C LYS A 43 16.23 -1.92 12.38
N LYS A 44 15.84 -1.66 13.65
CA LYS A 44 15.99 -2.61 14.75
C LYS A 44 15.17 -3.90 14.59
N ALA A 45 14.08 -3.87 13.81
CA ALA A 45 13.25 -5.05 13.59
C ALA A 45 13.89 -6.07 12.63
N LYS A 46 14.93 -5.67 11.87
CA LYS A 46 15.70 -6.52 10.94
C LYS A 46 14.84 -7.22 9.88
N ILE A 47 13.75 -6.58 9.47
CA ILE A 47 12.82 -7.08 8.45
C ILE A 47 13.40 -6.74 7.08
N LYS A 48 13.50 -7.72 6.18
CA LYS A 48 14.06 -7.54 4.82
C LYS A 48 13.04 -7.78 3.72
N ASP A 49 12.02 -8.58 4.01
CA ASP A 49 10.97 -9.01 3.10
C ASP A 49 9.67 -9.26 3.88
N PHE A 50 8.63 -9.68 3.17
CA PHE A 50 7.32 -9.95 3.79
C PHE A 50 7.37 -11.05 4.85
N ALA A 51 8.18 -12.10 4.65
CA ALA A 51 8.30 -13.20 5.63
C ALA A 51 8.85 -12.72 6.97
N GLY A 52 9.72 -11.71 6.96
CA GLY A 52 10.27 -11.08 8.16
C GLY A 52 9.25 -10.34 9.03
N LEU A 53 8.01 -10.13 8.54
CA LEU A 53 6.92 -9.55 9.32
C LEU A 53 6.30 -10.54 10.31
N LYS A 54 6.59 -11.84 10.17
CA LYS A 54 6.06 -12.87 11.10
C LYS A 54 6.42 -12.55 12.54
N GLY A 55 5.39 -12.53 13.40
CA GLY A 55 5.57 -12.25 14.82
C GLY A 55 5.95 -10.80 15.16
N LYS A 56 5.76 -9.85 14.23
CA LYS A 56 6.01 -8.42 14.44
C LYS A 56 4.72 -7.66 14.71
N VAL A 57 4.84 -6.44 15.24
CA VAL A 57 3.73 -5.51 15.39
C VAL A 57 3.63 -4.68 14.11
N VAL A 58 2.57 -4.85 13.34
CA VAL A 58 2.44 -4.27 11.99
C VAL A 58 1.17 -3.43 11.87
N ASN A 59 1.33 -2.21 11.37
CA ASN A 59 0.17 -1.41 10.96
C ASN A 59 -0.26 -1.84 9.55
N ILE A 60 -1.48 -2.36 9.44
CA ILE A 60 -2.07 -2.79 8.17
C ILE A 60 -3.03 -1.76 7.57
N GLY A 61 -3.15 -0.59 8.21
CA GLY A 61 -4.01 0.52 7.78
C GLY A 61 -5.39 0.49 8.41
N ASN A 62 -6.01 1.65 8.48
CA ASN A 62 -7.35 1.82 9.05
C ASN A 62 -8.42 1.19 8.13
N PRO A 63 -9.52 0.67 8.71
CA PRO A 63 -10.62 0.10 7.94
C PRO A 63 -11.15 1.09 6.89
N GLY A 64 -11.37 0.61 5.68
CA GLY A 64 -11.88 1.40 4.57
C GLY A 64 -10.82 2.20 3.79
N SER A 65 -9.57 2.27 4.24
CA SER A 65 -8.50 2.93 3.49
C SER A 65 -8.01 2.07 2.32
N GLY A 66 -7.48 2.72 1.28
CA GLY A 66 -6.85 2.04 0.15
C GLY A 66 -5.64 1.20 0.57
N GLN A 67 -4.78 1.73 1.45
CA GLN A 67 -3.63 0.99 1.97
C GLN A 67 -4.04 -0.30 2.70
N ARG A 68 -5.16 -0.31 3.43
CA ARG A 68 -5.71 -1.51 4.08
C ARG A 68 -6.10 -2.55 3.05
N GLY A 69 -6.82 -2.15 2.01
CA GLY A 69 -7.25 -3.08 0.97
C GLY A 69 -6.08 -3.70 0.23
N THR A 70 -5.09 -2.92 -0.18
CA THR A 70 -3.89 -3.45 -0.85
C THR A 70 -3.09 -4.39 0.08
N MET A 71 -3.01 -4.09 1.38
CA MET A 71 -2.36 -4.98 2.36
C MET A 71 -3.11 -6.30 2.49
N GLU A 72 -4.43 -6.29 2.54
CA GLU A 72 -5.27 -7.50 2.62
C GLU A 72 -5.12 -8.37 1.37
N GLU A 73 -5.07 -7.78 0.18
CA GLU A 73 -4.81 -8.52 -1.06
C GLU A 73 -3.40 -9.15 -1.06
N LEU A 74 -2.38 -8.45 -0.57
CA LEU A 74 -1.04 -9.01 -0.42
C LEU A 74 -1.01 -10.15 0.60
N MET A 75 -1.67 -10.01 1.75
CA MET A 75 -1.77 -11.05 2.77
C MET A 75 -2.45 -12.29 2.21
N LYS A 76 -3.55 -12.12 1.48
CA LYS A 76 -4.27 -13.21 0.79
C LYS A 76 -3.38 -13.90 -0.24
N ALA A 77 -2.65 -13.16 -1.07
CA ALA A 77 -1.72 -13.72 -2.03
C ALA A 77 -0.60 -14.52 -1.36
N LYS A 78 -0.15 -14.09 -0.18
CA LYS A 78 0.86 -14.79 0.65
C LYS A 78 0.28 -15.93 1.50
N GLY A 79 -1.04 -16.16 1.45
CA GLY A 79 -1.70 -17.23 2.22
C GLY A 79 -1.63 -17.02 3.73
N VAL A 80 -1.66 -15.78 4.20
CA VAL A 80 -1.58 -15.43 5.62
C VAL A 80 -2.77 -14.58 6.06
N ASP A 81 -3.07 -14.63 7.34
CA ASP A 81 -4.06 -13.81 8.02
C ASP A 81 -3.43 -12.99 9.16
N ASN A 82 -4.26 -12.37 10.00
CA ASN A 82 -3.78 -11.53 11.10
C ASN A 82 -2.95 -12.28 12.14
N SER A 83 -3.11 -13.60 12.28
CA SER A 83 -2.34 -14.43 13.21
C SER A 83 -0.86 -14.59 12.82
N PHE A 84 -0.52 -14.27 11.56
CA PHE A 84 0.86 -14.22 11.09
C PHE A 84 1.70 -13.19 11.85
N PHE A 85 1.09 -12.09 12.27
CA PHE A 85 1.73 -11.03 13.04
C PHE A 85 1.65 -11.31 14.54
N LYS A 86 2.50 -10.65 15.33
CA LYS A 86 2.34 -10.63 16.80
C LYS A 86 1.07 -9.88 17.19
N SER A 87 0.85 -8.74 16.55
CA SER A 87 -0.38 -7.96 16.62
C SER A 87 -0.46 -7.03 15.42
N ILE A 88 -1.67 -6.65 15.05
CA ILE A 88 -1.92 -5.62 14.04
C ILE A 88 -2.34 -4.32 14.73
N THR A 89 -2.09 -3.21 14.05
CA THR A 89 -2.71 -1.91 14.35
C THR A 89 -3.43 -1.40 13.10
N GLU A 90 -4.39 -0.53 13.31
CA GLU A 90 -5.27 0.02 12.28
C GLU A 90 -5.18 1.55 12.23
N LEU A 91 -3.95 2.05 12.36
CA LEU A 91 -3.64 3.47 12.35
C LEU A 91 -3.84 4.07 10.97
N THR A 92 -4.24 5.32 10.95
CA THR A 92 -4.30 6.12 9.71
C THR A 92 -2.90 6.41 9.16
N SER A 93 -2.83 6.87 7.90
CA SER A 93 -1.57 7.26 7.28
C SER A 93 -0.83 8.40 7.99
N SER A 94 -1.58 9.27 8.69
CA SER A 94 -1.00 10.37 9.48
C SER A 94 -0.41 9.92 10.82
N GLU A 95 -0.87 8.81 11.38
CA GLU A 95 -0.45 8.32 12.70
C GLU A 95 0.67 7.28 12.62
N GLN A 96 0.73 6.50 11.54
CA GLN A 96 1.61 5.34 11.42
C GLN A 96 3.10 5.68 11.50
N VAL A 97 3.52 6.80 10.92
CA VAL A 97 4.94 7.23 10.94
C VAL A 97 5.38 7.56 12.36
N LYS A 98 4.54 8.32 13.10
CA LYS A 98 4.82 8.62 14.50
C LYS A 98 4.91 7.34 15.34
N ALA A 99 3.98 6.41 15.17
CA ALA A 99 3.98 5.13 15.88
C ALA A 99 5.25 4.29 15.59
N LEU A 100 5.73 4.31 14.34
CA LEU A 100 6.98 3.65 13.97
C LEU A 100 8.20 4.33 14.61
N CYS A 101 8.26 5.65 14.55
CA CYS A 101 9.34 6.44 15.15
C CYS A 101 9.43 6.26 16.66
N ASP A 102 8.28 6.19 17.34
CA ASP A 102 8.15 5.93 18.78
C ASP A 102 8.44 4.45 19.15
N GLY A 103 8.61 3.57 18.16
CA GLY A 103 8.86 2.14 18.36
C GLY A 103 7.64 1.33 18.81
N LYS A 104 6.43 1.86 18.68
CA LYS A 104 5.16 1.20 19.01
C LYS A 104 4.79 0.11 18.00
N ILE A 105 5.23 0.28 16.75
CA ILE A 105 5.07 -0.71 15.67
C ILE A 105 6.44 -1.03 15.06
N ASP A 106 6.56 -2.19 14.44
CA ASP A 106 7.78 -2.65 13.77
C ASP A 106 7.79 -2.29 12.29
N ALA A 107 6.62 -2.23 11.67
CA ALA A 107 6.43 -1.92 10.27
C ALA A 107 5.02 -1.40 9.99
N PHE A 108 4.84 -0.75 8.83
CA PHE A 108 3.54 -0.38 8.29
C PHE A 108 3.50 -0.52 6.77
N GLY A 109 2.30 -0.78 6.21
CA GLY A 109 2.03 -0.74 4.78
C GLY A 109 1.44 0.61 4.36
N TYR A 110 1.82 1.13 3.19
CA TYR A 110 1.27 2.36 2.63
C TYR A 110 1.33 2.38 1.10
N SER A 111 0.21 2.69 0.46
CA SER A 111 0.15 2.98 -0.98
C SER A 111 0.34 4.49 -1.17
N VAL A 112 1.48 4.89 -1.70
CA VAL A 112 1.80 6.31 -1.86
C VAL A 112 2.90 6.49 -2.92
N GLY A 113 2.83 7.60 -3.66
CA GLY A 113 3.88 8.03 -4.58
C GLY A 113 5.20 8.32 -3.87
N PHE A 114 6.29 8.33 -4.63
CA PHE A 114 7.61 8.67 -4.12
C PHE A 114 8.30 9.74 -5.01
N PRO A 115 9.17 10.62 -4.40
CA PRO A 115 9.46 10.73 -2.97
C PRO A 115 8.28 11.26 -2.17
N ASN A 116 8.19 10.90 -0.87
CA ASN A 116 7.12 11.33 0.02
C ASN A 116 7.70 11.80 1.37
N GLY A 117 7.24 12.94 1.87
CA GLY A 117 7.75 13.57 3.09
C GLY A 117 7.55 12.74 4.36
N ALA A 118 6.43 12.02 4.47
CA ALA A 118 6.18 11.14 5.62
C ALA A 118 7.14 9.93 5.64
N MET A 119 7.49 9.41 4.46
CA MET A 119 8.48 8.33 4.33
C MET A 119 9.88 8.83 4.64
N GLU A 120 10.25 10.04 4.23
CA GLU A 120 11.51 10.66 4.62
C GLU A 120 11.58 10.88 6.14
N GLN A 121 10.48 11.27 6.79
CA GLN A 121 10.43 11.34 8.24
C GLN A 121 10.68 9.97 8.89
N ALA A 122 10.09 8.89 8.36
CA ALA A 122 10.34 7.53 8.85
C ALA A 122 11.80 7.09 8.67
N ALA A 123 12.45 7.52 7.58
CA ALA A 123 13.85 7.24 7.31
C ALA A 123 14.81 7.99 8.26
N THR A 124 14.48 9.22 8.63
CA THR A 124 15.37 10.12 9.40
C THR A 124 15.14 10.06 10.91
N CYS A 125 13.96 9.69 11.38
CA CYS A 125 13.66 9.57 12.82
C CYS A 125 14.46 8.43 13.50
N ALA A 126 14.26 8.26 14.82
CA ALA A 126 14.95 7.24 15.61
C ALA A 126 14.74 5.78 15.10
N ALA A 127 13.67 5.53 14.37
CA ALA A 127 13.40 4.23 13.75
C ALA A 127 14.39 3.89 12.63
N LYS A 128 14.94 4.91 11.92
CA LYS A 128 15.81 4.75 10.75
C LYS A 128 15.23 3.70 9.79
N ALA A 129 13.94 3.88 9.47
CA ALA A 129 13.19 2.90 8.68
C ALA A 129 13.61 2.93 7.20
N SER A 130 13.33 1.85 6.52
CA SER A 130 13.53 1.74 5.08
C SER A 130 12.43 0.85 4.46
N PRO A 131 12.14 1.03 3.17
CA PRO A 131 11.24 0.13 2.47
C PRO A 131 11.87 -1.27 2.34
N ILE A 132 11.04 -2.30 2.43
CA ILE A 132 11.45 -3.70 2.21
C ILE A 132 11.02 -4.16 0.82
N ASN A 133 11.63 -5.27 0.35
CA ASN A 133 11.22 -5.90 -0.91
C ASN A 133 9.92 -6.68 -0.74
N LEU A 134 9.02 -6.49 -1.71
CA LEU A 134 7.79 -7.26 -1.87
C LEU A 134 7.88 -8.01 -3.19
N THR A 135 8.46 -9.20 -3.16
CA THR A 135 8.76 -10.04 -4.32
C THR A 135 8.35 -11.49 -4.06
N GLY A 136 8.55 -12.33 -5.04
CA GLY A 136 8.26 -13.76 -4.98
C GLY A 136 7.18 -14.19 -5.98
N PRO A 137 6.97 -15.50 -6.14
CA PRO A 137 6.00 -16.03 -7.08
C PRO A 137 4.57 -15.55 -6.80
N GLU A 138 4.19 -15.41 -5.53
CA GLU A 138 2.85 -14.97 -5.13
C GLU A 138 2.59 -13.50 -5.52
N VAL A 139 3.59 -12.62 -5.38
CA VAL A 139 3.49 -11.22 -5.81
C VAL A 139 3.45 -11.13 -7.34
N LYS A 140 4.22 -11.97 -8.04
CA LYS A 140 4.15 -12.06 -9.50
C LYS A 140 2.77 -12.52 -9.96
N ALA A 141 2.20 -13.53 -9.30
CA ALA A 141 0.85 -14.02 -9.59
C ALA A 141 -0.20 -12.94 -9.32
N LEU A 142 -0.08 -12.18 -8.22
CA LEU A 142 -0.95 -11.06 -7.90
C LEU A 142 -0.93 -9.99 -9.01
N ILE A 143 0.26 -9.63 -9.51
CA ILE A 143 0.42 -8.65 -10.59
C ILE A 143 -0.15 -9.18 -11.91
N SER A 144 0.15 -10.43 -12.28
CA SER A 144 -0.31 -10.99 -13.56
C SER A 144 -1.80 -11.36 -13.56
N GLY A 145 -2.40 -11.52 -12.39
CA GLY A 145 -3.83 -11.81 -12.23
C GLY A 145 -4.74 -10.60 -12.16
N ALA A 146 -4.19 -9.38 -12.21
CA ALA A 146 -4.96 -8.15 -12.00
C ALA A 146 -4.41 -6.97 -12.80
N ASP A 147 -5.13 -6.51 -13.79
CA ASP A 147 -4.73 -5.40 -14.69
C ASP A 147 -4.50 -4.05 -13.97
N TYR A 148 -4.96 -3.94 -12.73
CA TYR A 148 -4.79 -2.73 -11.91
C TYR A 148 -3.52 -2.73 -11.08
N TYR A 149 -2.75 -3.81 -11.05
CA TYR A 149 -1.43 -3.87 -10.42
C TYR A 149 -0.31 -3.85 -11.46
N ALA A 150 0.79 -3.20 -11.10
CA ALA A 150 2.02 -3.21 -11.88
C ALA A 150 3.24 -3.36 -10.97
N GLN A 151 4.31 -3.95 -11.49
CA GLN A 151 5.58 -3.95 -10.78
C GLN A 151 6.09 -2.51 -10.64
N ALA A 152 6.65 -2.20 -9.48
CA ALA A 152 7.25 -0.91 -9.19
C ALA A 152 8.62 -1.08 -8.50
N VAL A 153 9.47 -0.09 -8.66
CA VAL A 153 10.77 -0.04 -7.98
C VAL A 153 10.94 1.34 -7.37
N ILE A 154 11.27 1.39 -6.09
CA ILE A 154 11.69 2.62 -5.40
C ILE A 154 13.22 2.63 -5.47
N PRO A 155 13.83 3.53 -6.27
CA PRO A 155 15.26 3.53 -6.50
C PRO A 155 16.07 3.76 -5.21
N LYS A 156 17.24 3.17 -5.13
CA LYS A 156 18.21 3.51 -4.07
C LYS A 156 18.45 5.01 -4.02
N GLY A 157 18.62 5.55 -2.82
CA GLY A 157 18.86 6.97 -2.63
C GLY A 157 17.62 7.86 -2.72
N THR A 158 16.41 7.29 -2.97
CA THR A 158 15.16 8.04 -2.89
C THR A 158 14.96 8.63 -1.50
N TYR A 159 15.35 7.89 -0.47
CA TYR A 159 15.20 8.30 0.93
C TYR A 159 16.52 8.20 1.70
N THR A 160 16.66 9.01 2.73
CA THR A 160 17.86 9.03 3.58
C THR A 160 18.17 7.63 4.14
N GLY A 161 19.39 7.16 3.89
CA GLY A 161 19.86 5.85 4.35
C GLY A 161 19.40 4.64 3.53
N GLN A 162 18.58 4.82 2.51
CA GLN A 162 18.19 3.76 1.59
C GLN A 162 19.33 3.41 0.63
N LYS A 163 19.98 2.27 0.85
CA LYS A 163 21.20 1.85 0.13
C LYS A 163 20.92 0.95 -1.08
N LYS A 164 19.70 0.44 -1.22
CA LYS A 164 19.29 -0.50 -2.28
C LYS A 164 17.95 -0.11 -2.84
N ASP A 165 17.70 -0.53 -4.07
CA ASP A 165 16.35 -0.50 -4.65
C ASP A 165 15.40 -1.33 -3.81
N ALA A 166 14.15 -0.90 -3.72
CA ALA A 166 13.07 -1.70 -3.14
C ALA A 166 12.07 -2.05 -4.24
N THR A 167 12.06 -3.33 -4.62
CA THR A 167 11.11 -3.86 -5.60
C THR A 167 9.78 -4.16 -4.91
N THR A 168 8.70 -3.70 -5.53
CA THR A 168 7.34 -3.85 -5.03
C THR A 168 6.33 -3.90 -6.19
N PHE A 169 5.07 -3.77 -5.89
CA PHE A 169 3.98 -3.57 -6.85
C PHE A 169 3.18 -2.34 -6.43
N GLY A 170 2.30 -1.89 -7.29
CA GLY A 170 1.50 -0.71 -6.96
C GLY A 170 0.29 -0.54 -7.85
N VAL A 171 -0.44 0.49 -7.53
CA VAL A 171 -1.67 0.96 -8.18
C VAL A 171 -1.44 2.33 -8.80
N LYS A 172 -2.45 2.87 -9.46
CA LYS A 172 -2.47 4.25 -9.94
C LYS A 172 -3.49 5.06 -9.16
N ALA A 173 -3.09 6.25 -8.73
CA ALA A 173 -4.04 7.29 -8.32
C ALA A 173 -4.71 7.83 -9.59
N THR A 174 -6.03 7.80 -9.63
CA THR A 174 -6.80 8.19 -10.80
C THR A 174 -7.90 9.17 -10.39
N VAL A 175 -8.04 10.26 -11.13
CA VAL A 175 -9.21 11.13 -11.00
C VAL A 175 -10.41 10.36 -11.53
N VAL A 176 -11.46 10.32 -10.71
CA VAL A 176 -12.69 9.60 -11.02
C VAL A 176 -13.90 10.50 -10.85
N THR A 177 -14.92 10.24 -11.64
CA THR A 177 -16.22 10.90 -11.58
C THR A 177 -17.36 9.88 -11.69
N SER A 178 -18.58 10.35 -11.67
CA SER A 178 -19.78 9.57 -11.89
C SER A 178 -20.32 9.82 -13.29
N ASN A 179 -20.95 8.81 -13.89
CA ASN A 179 -21.72 8.99 -15.12
C ASN A 179 -22.96 9.92 -14.96
N MET A 180 -23.23 10.38 -13.75
CA MET A 180 -24.27 11.37 -13.43
C MET A 180 -23.77 12.82 -13.55
N VAL A 181 -22.46 13.01 -13.73
CA VAL A 181 -21.86 14.33 -13.92
C VAL A 181 -21.85 14.64 -15.41
N GLU A 182 -22.28 15.84 -15.78
CA GLU A 182 -22.28 16.29 -17.17
C GLU A 182 -20.86 16.35 -17.74
N ALA A 183 -20.70 16.00 -19.00
CA ALA A 183 -19.39 15.81 -19.62
C ALA A 183 -18.56 17.11 -19.72
N ASP A 184 -19.24 18.26 -19.78
CA ASP A 184 -18.61 19.59 -19.82
C ASP A 184 -18.08 20.07 -18.44
N LEU A 185 -18.40 19.33 -17.36
CA LEU A 185 -17.88 19.59 -16.02
C LEU A 185 -16.66 18.72 -15.66
N VAL A 186 -16.19 17.86 -16.56
CA VAL A 186 -15.08 16.93 -16.37
C VAL A 186 -13.95 17.25 -17.34
#